data_3659c166dc9844d594fd52a646a65143
#
_entry.id   3659c166dc9844d594fd52a646a65143
#
_cell.length_a   1.000
_cell.length_b   1.000
_cell.length_c   1.000
_cell.angle_alpha   90.00
_cell.angle_beta   90.00
_cell.angle_gamma   90.00
#
_symmetry.space_group_name_H-M   'P 1'
#
loop_
_entity.id
_entity.type
_entity.pdbx_description
1 polymer ?
#
loop_
_entity_poly.entity_id
_entity_poly.type
_entity_poly.pdbx_seq_one_letter_code
_entity_poly.pdbx_strand_id
1 'polypeptide(L)'
;MAELREVFDKFGKDGEMDGAKFAKFTKDAGLVDGKKITTTEVDIVFNKAKAKTARKIDYAAFEAALGMLADKKYPGKPHEEAYANTIADVCKTKGPILKGTVAQNDEVTKRMTDVSQYTGTHVHRFNEDGTGRGAAGRDAPSSTADLSQIVANK
;
A
#
# COMPACT_ATOMS: atom_id res chain seq x y z
N MET A 1 0.37 27.71 9.75
CA MET A 1 -0.86 26.99 10.15
C MET A 1 -1.69 26.52 8.94
N ALA A 2 -1.95 27.38 7.92
CA ALA A 2 -2.70 26.96 6.73
C ALA A 2 -2.04 25.79 5.97
N GLU A 3 -0.73 25.82 5.77
CA GLU A 3 0.02 24.78 5.06
C GLU A 3 -0.08 23.40 5.72
N LEU A 4 -0.02 23.35 7.05
CA LEU A 4 -0.13 22.09 7.81
C LEU A 4 -1.53 21.47 7.64
N ARG A 5 -2.57 22.30 7.59
CA ARG A 5 -3.94 21.85 7.37
C ARG A 5 -4.12 21.31 5.96
N GLU A 6 -3.54 21.96 4.95
CA GLU A 6 -3.56 21.45 3.58
C GLU A 6 -2.88 20.07 3.47
N VAL A 7 -1.76 19.87 4.19
CA VAL A 7 -1.10 18.56 4.23
C VAL A 7 -2.00 17.53 4.90
N PHE A 8 -2.63 17.89 6.03
CA PHE A 8 -3.57 17.01 6.71
C PHE A 8 -4.74 16.60 5.79
N ASP A 9 -5.34 17.55 5.08
CA ASP A 9 -6.47 17.30 4.18
C ASP A 9 -6.08 16.43 2.97
N LYS A 10 -4.83 16.53 2.48
CA LYS A 10 -4.32 15.66 1.40
C LYS A 10 -4.16 14.20 1.81
N PHE A 11 -3.82 13.93 3.05
CA PHE A 11 -3.70 12.56 3.57
C PHE A 11 -4.99 12.06 4.23
N GLY A 12 -5.77 12.97 4.82
CA GLY A 12 -7.05 12.70 5.45
C GLY A 12 -8.18 12.46 4.46
N LYS A 13 -9.35 12.26 5.00
CA LYS A 13 -10.61 12.26 4.28
C LYS A 13 -11.70 12.78 5.21
N ASP A 14 -12.52 13.70 4.74
CA ASP A 14 -13.63 14.29 5.50
C ASP A 14 -13.18 14.95 6.83
N GLY A 15 -11.97 15.56 6.86
CA GLY A 15 -11.41 16.19 8.06
C GLY A 15 -10.94 15.22 9.14
N GLU A 16 -10.79 13.94 8.81
CA GLU A 16 -10.32 12.89 9.70
C GLU A 16 -9.20 12.05 9.06
N MET A 17 -8.34 11.50 9.89
CA MET A 17 -7.25 10.63 9.45
C MET A 17 -7.22 9.33 10.25
N ASP A 18 -7.17 8.20 9.57
CA ASP A 18 -7.00 6.89 10.20
C ASP A 18 -5.51 6.55 10.46
N GLY A 19 -5.26 5.51 11.26
CA GLY A 19 -3.89 5.12 11.64
C GLY A 19 -3.02 4.73 10.46
N ALA A 20 -3.58 4.08 9.43
CA ALA A 20 -2.83 3.69 8.24
C ALA A 20 -2.37 4.91 7.42
N LYS A 21 -3.24 5.90 7.29
CA LYS A 21 -2.93 7.18 6.63
C LYS A 21 -1.93 7.99 7.43
N PHE A 22 -2.05 8.02 8.76
CA PHE A 22 -1.09 8.67 9.64
C PHE A 22 0.30 8.01 9.54
N ALA A 23 0.37 6.68 9.54
CA ALA A 23 1.62 5.96 9.33
C ALA A 23 2.22 6.20 7.94
N LYS A 24 1.39 6.30 6.90
CA LYS A 24 1.86 6.68 5.56
C LYS A 24 2.37 8.11 5.53
N PHE A 25 1.62 9.04 6.12
CA PHE A 25 2.01 10.44 6.25
C PHE A 25 3.40 10.57 6.91
N THR A 26 3.62 9.94 8.06
CA THR A 26 4.90 10.02 8.78
C THR A 26 6.07 9.45 7.99
N LYS A 27 5.84 8.41 7.16
CA LYS A 27 6.85 7.86 6.24
C LYS A 27 7.15 8.81 5.08
N ASP A 28 6.11 9.33 4.44
CA ASP A 28 6.24 10.22 3.28
C ASP A 28 6.84 11.59 3.68
N ALA A 29 6.55 12.05 4.90
CA ALA A 29 7.15 13.25 5.49
C ALA A 29 8.58 13.05 6.02
N GLY A 30 9.16 11.84 5.93
CA GLY A 30 10.50 11.55 6.41
C GLY A 30 10.66 11.72 7.93
N LEU A 31 9.59 11.55 8.68
CA LEU A 31 9.63 11.61 10.15
C LEU A 31 10.12 10.29 10.75
N VAL A 32 9.95 9.18 10.03
CA VAL A 32 10.38 7.84 10.46
C VAL A 32 11.82 7.61 10.05
N ASP A 33 12.73 7.62 11.03
CA ASP A 33 14.17 7.42 10.84
C ASP A 33 14.61 5.96 11.08
N GLY A 34 13.71 5.12 11.58
CA GLY A 34 14.03 3.74 11.97
C GLY A 34 14.90 3.60 13.23
N LYS A 35 15.48 4.69 13.72
CA LYS A 35 16.31 4.74 14.94
C LYS A 35 15.59 5.43 16.11
N LYS A 36 15.17 6.67 15.92
CA LYS A 36 14.49 7.47 16.94
C LYS A 36 12.98 7.35 16.85
N ILE A 37 12.44 7.39 15.64
CA ILE A 37 11.02 7.21 15.37
C ILE A 37 10.86 5.96 14.53
N THR A 38 10.33 4.92 15.14
CA THR A 38 9.95 3.66 14.48
C THR A 38 8.48 3.66 14.11
N THR A 39 8.05 2.73 13.27
CA THR A 39 6.62 2.55 12.96
C THR A 39 5.79 2.24 14.20
N THR A 40 6.34 1.48 15.15
CA THR A 40 5.70 1.20 16.43
C THR A 40 5.49 2.45 17.26
N GLU A 41 6.48 3.36 17.27
CA GLU A 41 6.35 4.65 17.93
C GLU A 41 5.25 5.52 17.32
N VAL A 42 5.12 5.51 16.01
CA VAL A 42 4.04 6.20 15.29
C VAL A 42 2.68 5.66 15.73
N ASP A 43 2.52 4.35 15.82
CA ASP A 43 1.28 3.72 16.27
C ASP A 43 0.96 4.04 17.74
N ILE A 44 1.98 4.08 18.61
CA ILE A 44 1.82 4.47 20.03
C ILE A 44 1.35 5.93 20.12
N VAL A 45 1.98 6.84 19.39
CA VAL A 45 1.62 8.25 19.36
C VAL A 45 0.20 8.45 18.82
N PHE A 46 -0.15 7.77 17.74
CA PHE A 46 -1.50 7.79 17.19
C PHE A 46 -2.53 7.35 18.23
N ASN A 47 -2.27 6.23 18.91
CA ASN A 47 -3.18 5.70 19.94
C ASN A 47 -3.29 6.61 21.19
N LYS A 48 -2.25 7.38 21.49
CA LYS A 48 -2.29 8.39 22.58
C LYS A 48 -3.07 9.64 22.19
N ALA A 49 -2.94 10.06 20.94
CA ALA A 49 -3.60 11.28 20.45
C ALA A 49 -5.10 11.06 20.17
N LYS A 50 -5.49 9.87 19.71
CA LYS A 50 -6.89 9.56 19.42
C LYS A 50 -7.73 9.46 20.68
N ALA A 51 -9.01 9.80 20.58
CA ALA A 51 -9.98 9.52 21.64
C ALA A 51 -10.13 7.99 21.83
N LYS A 52 -10.38 7.54 23.07
CA LYS A 52 -10.43 6.11 23.44
C LYS A 52 -11.40 5.27 22.59
N THR A 53 -12.48 5.87 22.14
CA THR A 53 -13.53 5.22 21.34
C THR A 53 -13.41 5.47 19.84
N ALA A 54 -12.56 6.42 19.41
CA ALA A 54 -12.40 6.79 18.02
C ALA A 54 -11.43 5.86 17.29
N ARG A 55 -11.67 5.63 16.01
CA ARG A 55 -10.75 4.93 15.09
C ARG A 55 -9.90 5.88 14.27
N LYS A 56 -10.25 7.15 14.26
CA LYS A 56 -9.62 8.21 13.49
C LYS A 56 -9.24 9.37 14.40
N ILE A 57 -8.36 10.22 13.95
CA ILE A 57 -7.96 11.46 14.60
C ILE A 57 -8.47 12.65 13.80
N ASP A 58 -8.88 13.68 14.49
CA ASP A 58 -9.19 14.99 13.96
C ASP A 58 -7.91 15.85 13.82
N TYR A 59 -8.05 17.06 13.33
CA TYR A 59 -6.92 17.96 13.13
C TYR A 59 -6.22 18.32 14.45
N ALA A 60 -6.98 18.53 15.56
CA ALA A 60 -6.40 18.88 16.85
C ALA A 60 -5.57 17.72 17.44
N ALA A 61 -6.09 16.48 17.33
CA ALA A 61 -5.35 15.29 17.74
C ALA A 61 -4.13 15.04 16.83
N PHE A 62 -4.20 15.39 15.56
CA PHE A 62 -3.07 15.32 14.64
C PHE A 62 -1.96 16.30 15.04
N GLU A 63 -2.29 17.55 15.40
CA GLU A 63 -1.31 18.52 15.92
C GLU A 63 -0.64 18.01 17.21
N ALA A 64 -1.42 17.47 18.14
CA ALA A 64 -0.90 16.88 19.36
C ALA A 64 0.04 15.68 19.07
N ALA A 65 -0.33 14.82 18.11
CA ALA A 65 0.53 13.71 17.68
C ALA A 65 1.84 14.20 17.08
N LEU A 66 1.81 15.25 16.26
CA LEU A 66 3.03 15.85 15.69
C LEU A 66 3.93 16.43 16.79
N GLY A 67 3.38 17.08 17.83
CA GLY A 67 4.14 17.56 18.96
C GLY A 67 4.89 16.43 19.68
N MET A 68 4.20 15.31 19.94
CA MET A 68 4.82 14.14 20.56
C MET A 68 5.93 13.51 19.70
N LEU A 69 5.76 13.51 18.36
CA LEU A 69 6.80 13.03 17.45
C LEU A 69 7.98 14.00 17.37
N ALA A 70 7.72 15.30 17.43
CA ALA A 70 8.75 16.33 17.42
C ALA A 70 9.71 16.20 18.61
N ASP A 71 9.18 16.00 19.80
CA ASP A 71 9.98 15.80 21.00
C ASP A 71 10.89 14.58 20.91
N LYS A 72 10.43 13.52 20.25
CA LYS A 72 11.22 12.30 20.01
C LYS A 72 12.26 12.48 18.90
N LYS A 73 11.93 13.23 17.85
CA LYS A 73 12.85 13.49 16.73
C LYS A 73 14.02 14.38 17.18
N TYR A 74 13.74 15.38 17.98
CA TYR A 74 14.70 16.39 18.44
C TYR A 74 14.88 16.39 19.96
N PRO A 75 15.36 15.30 20.57
CA PRO A 75 15.62 15.29 22.02
C PRO A 75 16.74 16.30 22.33
N GLY A 76 16.46 17.24 23.21
CA GLY A 76 17.42 18.30 23.59
C GLY A 76 17.12 19.68 23.02
N LYS A 77 16.08 19.82 22.18
CA LYS A 77 15.52 21.11 21.80
C LYS A 77 14.26 21.42 22.61
N PRO A 78 13.97 22.69 22.90
CA PRO A 78 12.69 23.05 23.49
C PRO A 78 11.54 22.60 22.57
N HIS A 79 10.42 22.23 23.17
CA HIS A 79 9.25 21.70 22.45
C HIS A 79 8.82 22.57 21.26
N GLU A 80 8.84 23.90 21.43
CA GLU A 80 8.46 24.84 20.37
C GLU A 80 9.38 24.79 19.15
N GLU A 81 10.70 24.71 19.37
CA GLU A 81 11.66 24.59 18.28
C GLU A 81 11.59 23.21 17.59
N ALA A 82 11.43 22.16 18.38
CA ALA A 82 11.27 20.80 17.86
C ALA A 82 10.01 20.71 16.99
N TYR A 83 8.92 21.30 17.43
CA TYR A 83 7.66 21.36 16.71
C TYR A 83 7.77 22.19 15.44
N ALA A 84 8.37 23.39 15.51
CA ALA A 84 8.58 24.24 14.32
C ALA A 84 9.43 23.55 13.24
N ASN A 85 10.53 22.89 13.64
CA ASN A 85 11.36 22.12 12.71
C ASN A 85 10.59 20.94 12.07
N THR A 86 9.76 20.27 12.86
CA THR A 86 8.93 19.17 12.37
C THR A 86 7.88 19.66 11.38
N ILE A 87 7.22 20.80 11.65
CA ILE A 87 6.31 21.44 10.70
C ILE A 87 7.04 21.80 9.41
N ALA A 88 8.23 22.39 9.49
CA ALA A 88 9.01 22.74 8.31
C ALA A 88 9.35 21.51 7.46
N ASP A 89 9.66 20.37 8.07
CA ASP A 89 9.90 19.12 7.38
C ASP A 89 8.61 18.57 6.73
N VAL A 90 7.50 18.65 7.44
CA VAL A 90 6.17 18.23 6.96
C VAL A 90 5.69 19.10 5.79
N CYS A 91 5.87 20.40 5.85
CA CYS A 91 5.45 21.32 4.79
C CYS A 91 6.26 21.14 3.48
N LYS A 92 7.46 20.56 3.55
CA LYS A 92 8.22 20.15 2.36
C LYS A 92 7.53 19.01 1.60
N THR A 93 6.68 18.25 2.28
CA THR A 93 5.96 17.11 1.69
C THR A 93 4.77 17.62 0.90
N LYS A 94 4.83 17.49 -0.44
CA LYS A 94 3.77 17.97 -1.33
C LYS A 94 2.47 17.15 -1.31
N GLY A 95 2.43 16.08 -0.53
CA GLY A 95 1.28 15.14 -0.43
C GLY A 95 1.71 13.67 -0.45
N PRO A 96 0.76 12.73 -0.50
CA PRO A 96 1.04 11.31 -0.52
C PRO A 96 1.89 10.91 -1.72
N ILE A 97 3.01 10.23 -1.48
CA ILE A 97 3.84 9.67 -2.54
C ILE A 97 3.12 8.43 -3.08
N LEU A 98 2.67 8.52 -4.32
CA LEU A 98 2.12 7.39 -5.05
C LEU A 98 3.29 6.53 -5.52
N LYS A 99 3.59 5.47 -4.79
CA LYS A 99 4.44 4.40 -5.30
C LYS A 99 3.57 3.58 -6.25
N GLY A 100 3.61 3.90 -7.54
CA GLY A 100 2.95 3.10 -8.57
C GLY A 100 3.45 1.66 -8.50
N THR A 101 2.58 0.69 -8.77
CA THR A 101 3.00 -0.68 -9.02
C THR A 101 3.85 -0.63 -10.29
N VAL A 102 5.16 -0.75 -10.15
CA VAL A 102 6.03 -0.95 -11.29
C VAL A 102 5.69 -2.35 -11.79
N ALA A 103 5.17 -2.45 -13.02
CA ALA A 103 5.06 -3.73 -13.68
C ALA A 103 6.47 -4.32 -13.71
N GLN A 104 6.69 -5.35 -12.91
CA GLN A 104 7.98 -6.00 -12.82
C GLN A 104 8.17 -6.77 -14.11
N ASN A 105 8.92 -6.19 -15.03
CA ASN A 105 9.26 -6.79 -16.32
C ASN A 105 10.43 -7.76 -16.10
N ASP A 106 10.23 -8.67 -15.17
CA ASP A 106 11.20 -9.67 -14.78
C ASP A 106 11.21 -10.80 -15.80
N GLU A 107 12.37 -11.40 -16.07
CA GLU A 107 12.51 -12.54 -16.98
C GLU A 107 11.59 -13.69 -16.59
N VAL A 108 11.34 -13.87 -15.29
CA VAL A 108 10.41 -14.88 -14.79
C VAL A 108 8.98 -14.59 -15.22
N THR A 109 8.54 -13.34 -15.11
CA THR A 109 7.20 -12.92 -15.54
C THR A 109 7.05 -13.06 -17.05
N LYS A 110 8.07 -12.68 -17.83
CA LYS A 110 8.09 -12.87 -19.29
C LYS A 110 7.95 -14.34 -19.66
N ARG A 111 8.71 -15.22 -19.01
CA ARG A 111 8.64 -16.65 -19.24
C ARG A 111 7.29 -17.24 -18.84
N MET A 112 6.69 -16.78 -17.74
CA MET A 112 5.38 -17.25 -17.29
C MET A 112 4.22 -16.78 -18.17
N THR A 113 4.38 -15.65 -18.84
CA THR A 113 3.36 -15.07 -19.73
C THR A 113 3.61 -15.41 -21.21
N ASP A 114 4.72 -16.05 -21.53
CA ASP A 114 5.03 -16.47 -22.88
C ASP A 114 4.21 -17.69 -23.28
N VAL A 115 3.24 -17.47 -24.15
CA VAL A 115 2.30 -18.50 -24.65
C VAL A 115 3.02 -19.64 -25.37
N SER A 116 4.17 -19.35 -25.99
CA SER A 116 5.00 -20.35 -26.69
C SER A 116 5.57 -21.42 -25.76
N GLN A 117 5.69 -21.08 -24.46
CA GLN A 117 6.22 -21.97 -23.41
C GLN A 117 5.14 -22.84 -22.75
N TYR A 118 3.87 -22.61 -23.06
CA TYR A 118 2.80 -23.41 -22.49
C TYR A 118 2.78 -24.83 -23.05
N THR A 119 2.64 -25.81 -22.16
CA THR A 119 2.63 -27.23 -22.46
C THR A 119 1.31 -27.89 -22.06
N GLY A 120 1.04 -29.05 -22.61
CA GLY A 120 -0.15 -29.83 -22.26
C GLY A 120 -1.45 -29.18 -22.73
N THR A 121 -2.51 -29.27 -21.95
CA THR A 121 -3.83 -28.71 -22.25
C THR A 121 -3.87 -27.20 -22.37
N HIS A 122 -2.84 -26.49 -21.86
CA HIS A 122 -2.78 -25.05 -21.91
C HIS A 122 -2.35 -24.48 -23.26
N VAL A 123 -1.61 -25.23 -24.08
CA VAL A 123 -1.14 -24.81 -25.40
C VAL A 123 -2.30 -24.35 -26.31
N HIS A 124 -3.45 -25.00 -26.19
CA HIS A 124 -4.60 -24.73 -27.07
C HIS A 124 -5.55 -23.64 -26.52
N ARG A 125 -5.30 -23.14 -25.31
CA ARG A 125 -6.19 -22.18 -24.67
C ARG A 125 -5.96 -20.72 -25.07
N PHE A 126 -4.78 -20.44 -25.62
CA PHE A 126 -4.37 -19.08 -25.95
C PHE A 126 -3.95 -18.99 -27.42
N ASN A 127 -4.13 -17.85 -28.04
CA ASN A 127 -3.57 -17.47 -29.32
C ASN A 127 -2.12 -17.06 -29.16
N GLU A 128 -1.37 -16.95 -30.24
CA GLU A 128 0.03 -16.49 -30.22
C GLU A 128 0.22 -15.08 -29.64
N ASP A 129 -0.81 -14.24 -29.71
CA ASP A 129 -0.86 -12.90 -29.15
C ASP A 129 -1.18 -12.87 -27.63
N GLY A 130 -1.37 -14.02 -26.99
CA GLY A 130 -1.71 -14.13 -25.57
C GLY A 130 -3.20 -13.99 -25.26
N THR A 131 -4.07 -13.76 -26.25
CA THR A 131 -5.51 -13.69 -26.06
C THR A 131 -6.13 -15.09 -25.91
N GLY A 132 -7.16 -15.20 -25.06
CA GLY A 132 -7.83 -16.48 -24.86
C GLY A 132 -8.68 -16.91 -26.08
N ARG A 133 -8.61 -18.18 -26.46
CA ARG A 133 -9.39 -18.78 -27.57
C ARG A 133 -10.87 -19.01 -27.23
N GLY A 134 -11.33 -18.61 -26.05
CA GLY A 134 -12.71 -18.81 -25.63
C GLY A 134 -13.09 -20.27 -25.47
N ALA A 135 -14.34 -20.64 -25.81
CA ALA A 135 -14.85 -22.02 -25.69
C ALA A 135 -14.09 -23.02 -26.56
N ALA A 136 -13.68 -22.62 -27.76
CA ALA A 136 -12.92 -23.47 -28.70
C ALA A 136 -11.54 -23.90 -28.20
N GLY A 137 -10.95 -23.15 -27.23
CA GLY A 137 -9.68 -23.51 -26.61
C GLY A 137 -9.81 -24.33 -25.33
N ARG A 138 -11.01 -24.52 -24.81
CA ARG A 138 -11.23 -25.19 -23.50
C ARG A 138 -11.47 -26.69 -23.64
N ASP A 139 -12.15 -27.12 -24.69
CA ASP A 139 -12.54 -28.50 -24.93
C ASP A 139 -12.16 -28.91 -26.34
N ALA A 140 -10.89 -29.26 -26.55
CA ALA A 140 -10.68 -30.32 -27.55
C ALA A 140 -11.24 -31.59 -26.89
N PRO A 141 -12.32 -32.19 -27.39
CA PRO A 141 -12.73 -33.48 -26.89
C PRO A 141 -11.57 -34.45 -27.17
N SER A 142 -10.75 -34.71 -26.14
CA SER A 142 -9.87 -35.85 -26.22
C SER A 142 -10.82 -37.05 -26.31
N SER A 143 -10.82 -37.70 -27.43
CA SER A 143 -11.57 -38.95 -27.66
C SER A 143 -11.22 -40.05 -26.63
N THR A 144 -10.36 -39.78 -25.69
CA THR A 144 -9.86 -40.72 -24.66
C THR A 144 -10.30 -40.38 -23.24
N ALA A 145 -11.06 -39.29 -23.01
CA ALA A 145 -11.47 -38.89 -21.68
C ALA A 145 -12.97 -38.92 -21.44
N ASP A 146 -13.72 -39.69 -22.21
CA ASP A 146 -15.09 -39.98 -21.89
C ASP A 146 -15.14 -41.10 -20.85
N LEU A 147 -15.32 -40.67 -19.58
CA LEU A 147 -15.50 -41.58 -18.44
C LEU A 147 -16.65 -42.58 -18.66
N SER A 148 -17.60 -42.31 -19.57
CA SER A 148 -18.68 -43.21 -19.92
C SER A 148 -18.17 -44.46 -20.63
N GLN A 149 -17.03 -44.40 -21.32
CA GLN A 149 -16.41 -45.57 -21.97
C GLN A 149 -15.64 -46.47 -20.99
N ILE A 150 -15.21 -45.92 -19.83
CA ILE A 150 -14.54 -46.71 -18.80
C ILE A 150 -15.55 -47.61 -18.06
N VAL A 151 -16.80 -47.17 -17.94
CA VAL A 151 -17.88 -47.91 -17.26
C VAL A 151 -18.54 -48.96 -18.12
N ALA A 152 -18.45 -48.85 -19.46
CA ALA A 152 -19.07 -49.78 -20.41
C ALA A 152 -18.28 -51.11 -20.62
N ASN A 153 -17.08 -51.20 -20.10
CA ASN A 153 -16.20 -52.38 -20.24
C ASN A 153 -16.09 -53.22 -18.94
N LYS A 154 -17.23 -53.43 -18.25
CA LYS A 154 -17.35 -54.44 -17.23
C LYS A 154 -18.40 -55.47 -17.57
#